data_212115b3a63500f3a6025a8c7bb4fc76
#
_entry.id   212115b3a63500f3a6025a8c7bb4fc76
#
_cell.length_a   1.000
_cell.length_b   1.000
_cell.length_c   1.000
_cell.angle_alpha   90.00
_cell.angle_beta   90.00
_cell.angle_gamma   90.00
#
_symmetry.space_group_name_H-M   'P 1'
#
loop_
_entity.id
_entity.type
_entity.pdbx_description
1 polymer ?
#
loop_
_entity_poly.entity_id
_entity_poly.type
_entity_poly.pdbx_seq_one_letter_code
_entity_poly.pdbx_strand_id
1 'polypeptide(L)'
;MATEEIVLSLVYEYRSEMGRIGCRKLQHLINSRLPEDMKVGRDALYTLLERNSLLHKRRRKSVRTTWSNHWMHKYPNLITGVIPTASNQIWVSDITYIETVNDGFMYLHLVTDLYSRKIMGWCLSPTLHAEYTLKALEMAIRNAGCCLTGLIHHSDRGCQYCCERYVSLLKSSGILISMTQSGDPLENAVAERVNGIIKNEWLMHEDIIDGNIALKRISEIVNIYNNIRPHASLNYLTPESAYTENGILERKWKNRYGRMCDNEKMITSLTL
;
A
#
# COMPACT_ATOMS: atom_id res chain seq x y z
N MET A 1 5.21 -23.19 28.78
CA MET A 1 3.78 -23.53 28.57
C MET A 1 2.89 -22.30 28.73
N ALA A 2 2.79 -21.63 29.87
CA ALA A 2 1.92 -20.45 30.03
C ALA A 2 2.22 -19.31 29.03
N THR A 3 3.49 -19.01 28.77
CA THR A 3 3.89 -17.97 27.80
C THR A 3 3.49 -18.34 26.35
N GLU A 4 3.60 -19.61 25.96
CA GLU A 4 3.20 -20.04 24.61
C GLU A 4 1.69 -19.93 24.38
N GLU A 5 0.87 -20.23 25.39
CA GLU A 5 -0.58 -20.08 25.32
C GLU A 5 -1.01 -18.62 25.17
N ILE A 6 -0.38 -17.71 25.91
CA ILE A 6 -0.61 -16.27 25.79
C ILE A 6 -0.22 -15.79 24.38
N VAL A 7 0.94 -16.20 23.89
CA VAL A 7 1.40 -15.84 22.53
C VAL A 7 0.46 -16.36 21.47
N LEU A 8 -0.02 -17.61 21.58
CA LEU A 8 -0.99 -18.18 20.64
C LEU A 8 -2.35 -17.45 20.69
N SER A 9 -2.83 -17.09 21.86
CA SER A 9 -4.05 -16.28 22.00
C SER A 9 -3.91 -14.94 21.24
N LEU A 10 -2.79 -14.25 21.40
CA LEU A 10 -2.51 -13.01 20.67
C LEU A 10 -2.37 -13.25 19.17
N VAL A 11 -1.79 -14.38 18.73
CA VAL A 11 -1.72 -14.77 17.32
C VAL A 11 -3.11 -14.89 16.72
N TYR A 12 -4.03 -15.59 17.40
CA TYR A 12 -5.40 -15.76 16.92
C TYR A 12 -6.16 -14.42 16.90
N GLU A 13 -6.00 -13.59 17.93
CA GLU A 13 -6.61 -12.25 18.00
C GLU A 13 -6.17 -11.39 16.81
N TYR A 14 -4.87 -11.22 16.55
CA TYR A 14 -4.40 -10.44 15.41
C TYR A 14 -4.77 -11.05 14.06
N ARG A 15 -4.86 -12.36 13.96
CA ARG A 15 -5.22 -13.02 12.71
C ARG A 15 -6.70 -13.04 12.40
N SER A 16 -7.57 -12.81 13.39
CA SER A 16 -8.99 -12.59 13.12
C SER A 16 -9.22 -11.34 12.28
N GLU A 17 -8.39 -10.31 12.44
CA GLU A 17 -8.45 -9.06 11.66
C GLU A 17 -7.53 -9.07 10.44
N MET A 18 -6.31 -9.62 10.60
CA MET A 18 -5.24 -9.64 9.60
C MET A 18 -4.83 -11.09 9.29
N GLY A 19 -5.73 -11.85 8.65
CA GLY A 19 -5.63 -13.31 8.51
C GLY A 19 -4.27 -13.84 8.07
N ARG A 20 -3.54 -13.11 7.22
CA ARG A 20 -2.23 -13.52 6.69
C ARG A 20 -1.10 -12.54 6.95
N ILE A 21 -1.16 -11.81 8.03
CA ILE A 21 -0.05 -10.96 8.44
C ILE A 21 1.25 -11.79 8.57
N GLY A 22 2.35 -11.29 7.99
CA GLY A 22 3.64 -11.99 8.02
C GLY A 22 4.28 -12.03 9.41
N CYS A 23 5.00 -13.13 9.74
CA CYS A 23 5.56 -13.41 11.07
C CYS A 23 6.32 -12.25 11.73
N ARG A 24 7.11 -11.47 10.97
CA ARG A 24 7.88 -10.34 11.55
C ARG A 24 6.98 -9.21 12.07
N LYS A 25 5.90 -8.90 11.34
CA LYS A 25 4.93 -7.89 11.76
C LYS A 25 4.10 -8.40 12.93
N LEU A 26 3.70 -9.66 12.85
CA LEU A 26 3.00 -10.34 13.94
C LEU A 26 3.84 -10.36 15.23
N GLN A 27 5.14 -10.69 15.14
CA GLN A 27 6.07 -10.62 16.27
C GLN A 27 6.13 -9.21 16.87
N HIS A 28 6.22 -8.19 16.03
CA HIS A 28 6.23 -6.80 16.51
C HIS A 28 4.98 -6.46 17.30
N LEU A 29 3.80 -6.80 16.77
CA LEU A 29 2.52 -6.56 17.43
C LEU A 29 2.38 -7.34 18.74
N ILE A 30 2.78 -8.61 18.77
CA ILE A 30 2.73 -9.44 19.99
C ILE A 30 3.67 -8.87 21.05
N ASN A 31 4.92 -8.57 20.68
CA ASN A 31 5.92 -8.07 21.61
C ASN A 31 5.60 -6.67 22.15
N SER A 32 4.79 -5.87 21.44
CA SER A 32 4.34 -4.57 21.95
C SER A 32 3.31 -4.69 23.10
N ARG A 33 2.67 -5.85 23.24
CA ARG A 33 1.67 -6.15 24.31
C ARG A 33 2.23 -7.02 25.43
N LEU A 34 3.43 -7.60 25.25
CA LEU A 34 4.05 -8.45 26.25
C LEU A 34 5.07 -7.67 27.09
N PRO A 35 5.16 -7.98 28.41
CA PRO A 35 6.25 -7.49 29.24
C PRO A 35 7.61 -7.98 28.70
N GLU A 36 8.70 -7.31 29.08
CA GLU A 36 10.05 -7.50 28.50
C GLU A 36 10.55 -8.94 28.64
N ASP A 37 10.30 -9.56 29.80
CA ASP A 37 10.71 -10.92 30.15
C ASP A 37 9.90 -12.01 29.37
N MET A 38 8.75 -11.65 28.80
CA MET A 38 7.89 -12.55 28.02
C MET A 38 8.01 -12.36 26.50
N LYS A 39 8.82 -11.40 26.03
CA LYS A 39 9.00 -11.17 24.60
C LYS A 39 9.56 -12.38 23.88
N VAL A 40 9.00 -12.66 22.71
CA VAL A 40 9.39 -13.81 21.89
C VAL A 40 10.33 -13.41 20.77
N GLY A 41 11.38 -14.20 20.59
CA GLY A 41 12.30 -14.07 19.45
C GLY A 41 11.64 -14.48 18.13
N ARG A 42 12.20 -14.00 17.01
CA ARG A 42 11.69 -14.31 15.66
C ARG A 42 11.60 -15.81 15.41
N ASP A 43 12.67 -16.53 15.70
CA ASP A 43 12.76 -17.95 15.36
C ASP A 43 11.90 -18.80 16.29
N ALA A 44 11.78 -18.41 17.57
CA ALA A 44 10.87 -19.04 18.52
C ALA A 44 9.40 -18.88 18.08
N LEU A 45 8.98 -17.67 17.67
CA LEU A 45 7.64 -17.45 17.12
C LEU A 45 7.43 -18.27 15.84
N TYR A 46 8.41 -18.32 14.93
CA TYR A 46 8.30 -19.08 13.71
C TYR A 46 8.08 -20.57 14.01
N THR A 47 8.88 -21.17 14.91
CA THR A 47 8.74 -22.56 15.34
C THR A 47 7.39 -22.82 16.00
N LEU A 48 6.89 -21.87 16.83
CA LEU A 48 5.58 -21.98 17.48
C LEU A 48 4.46 -22.00 16.42
N LEU A 49 4.51 -21.11 15.43
CA LEU A 49 3.54 -21.06 14.34
C LEU A 49 3.59 -22.32 13.46
N GLU A 50 4.77 -22.85 13.20
CA GLU A 50 4.99 -24.07 12.41
C GLU A 50 4.36 -25.28 13.10
N ARG A 51 4.67 -25.50 14.38
CA ARG A 51 4.08 -26.60 15.21
C ARG A 51 2.56 -26.57 15.25
N ASN A 52 1.97 -25.39 15.22
CA ASN A 52 0.51 -25.19 15.24
C ASN A 52 -0.11 -25.08 13.83
N SER A 53 0.63 -25.41 12.76
CA SER A 53 0.17 -25.31 11.36
C SER A 53 -0.34 -23.92 10.97
N LEU A 54 0.21 -22.88 11.59
CA LEU A 54 -0.15 -21.48 11.39
C LEU A 54 0.75 -20.74 10.39
N LEU A 55 1.66 -21.43 9.69
CA LEU A 55 2.48 -20.83 8.65
C LEU A 55 1.72 -20.75 7.31
N HIS A 56 1.80 -19.58 6.67
CA HIS A 56 1.20 -19.37 5.36
C HIS A 56 2.18 -19.62 4.23
N LYS A 57 1.82 -20.50 3.29
CA LYS A 57 2.60 -20.73 2.06
C LYS A 57 2.46 -19.57 1.10
N ARG A 58 3.56 -19.15 0.46
CA ARG A 58 3.56 -18.14 -0.62
C ARG A 58 2.83 -18.68 -1.85
N ARG A 59 1.84 -17.94 -2.36
CA ARG A 59 1.23 -18.23 -3.67
C ARG A 59 2.05 -17.62 -4.81
N ARG A 60 2.01 -18.25 -6.01
CA ARG A 60 2.68 -17.76 -7.22
C ARG A 60 1.87 -16.62 -7.86
N LYS A 61 2.59 -15.73 -8.58
CA LYS A 61 2.05 -14.50 -9.19
C LYS A 61 0.98 -14.78 -10.26
N SER A 62 0.02 -13.87 -10.38
CA SER A 62 -1.05 -13.77 -11.37
C SER A 62 -0.71 -12.78 -12.50
N VAL A 63 -1.47 -12.82 -13.57
CA VAL A 63 -1.31 -12.20 -14.89
C VAL A 63 -1.46 -10.66 -14.87
N ARG A 64 -0.81 -10.01 -15.83
CA ARG A 64 -0.74 -8.55 -16.04
C ARG A 64 -1.89 -8.08 -16.96
N THR A 65 -2.59 -6.97 -16.62
CA THR A 65 -3.78 -6.48 -17.35
C THR A 65 -3.83 -4.95 -17.45
N THR A 66 -2.80 -4.30 -17.96
CA THR A 66 -2.86 -2.85 -18.20
C THR A 66 -2.81 -2.56 -19.69
N TRP A 67 -3.80 -1.82 -20.22
CA TRP A 67 -3.81 -1.34 -21.59
C TRP A 67 -3.32 0.11 -21.62
N SER A 68 -2.04 0.28 -21.94
CA SER A 68 -1.36 1.59 -22.00
C SER A 68 -1.22 2.17 -23.42
N ASN A 69 -1.75 1.49 -24.44
CA ASN A 69 -1.59 1.89 -25.85
C ASN A 69 -2.82 2.64 -26.37
N HIS A 70 -3.02 3.89 -25.92
CA HIS A 70 -4.09 4.78 -26.35
C HIS A 70 -3.53 6.14 -26.81
N TRP A 71 -4.33 6.94 -27.52
CA TRP A 71 -3.96 8.23 -28.14
C TRP A 71 -3.91 9.42 -27.17
N MET A 72 -4.44 9.31 -25.93
CA MET A 72 -4.49 10.40 -24.96
C MET A 72 -3.10 10.89 -24.56
N HIS A 73 -3.00 12.15 -24.15
CA HIS A 73 -1.75 12.79 -23.73
C HIS A 73 -1.14 12.07 -22.52
N LYS A 74 0.17 11.84 -22.60
CA LYS A 74 0.97 11.18 -21.54
C LYS A 74 1.91 12.19 -20.91
N TYR A 75 1.99 12.16 -19.59
CA TYR A 75 2.80 13.08 -18.81
C TYR A 75 4.17 12.47 -18.49
N PRO A 76 5.22 13.30 -18.27
CA PRO A 76 6.56 12.80 -17.92
C PRO A 76 6.58 12.16 -16.54
N ASN A 77 7.61 11.34 -16.29
CA ASN A 77 7.88 10.81 -14.96
C ASN A 77 8.63 11.88 -14.12
N LEU A 78 7.98 12.38 -13.08
CA LEU A 78 8.52 13.41 -12.19
C LEU A 78 9.09 12.85 -10.90
N ILE A 79 8.98 11.51 -10.66
CA ILE A 79 9.36 10.91 -9.38
C ILE A 79 10.63 10.05 -9.46
N THR A 80 11.27 9.97 -10.62
CA THR A 80 12.51 9.21 -10.76
C THR A 80 13.61 9.78 -9.86
N GLY A 81 14.11 8.95 -8.93
CA GLY A 81 15.13 9.36 -7.96
C GLY A 81 14.63 10.24 -6.81
N VAL A 82 13.34 10.58 -6.76
CA VAL A 82 12.77 11.39 -5.68
C VAL A 82 12.47 10.51 -4.46
N ILE A 83 12.95 10.91 -3.29
CA ILE A 83 12.65 10.29 -2.01
C ILE A 83 11.79 11.27 -1.21
N PRO A 84 10.50 10.96 -0.96
CA PRO A 84 9.67 11.85 -0.18
C PRO A 84 10.13 11.86 1.29
N THR A 85 10.10 13.04 1.89
CA THR A 85 10.47 13.29 3.29
C THR A 85 9.27 13.64 4.19
N ALA A 86 8.10 13.80 3.59
CA ALA A 86 6.84 14.05 4.31
C ALA A 86 5.66 13.52 3.50
N SER A 87 4.54 13.37 4.16
CA SER A 87 3.26 13.04 3.53
C SER A 87 2.80 14.16 2.61
N ASN A 88 1.94 13.82 1.64
CA ASN A 88 1.38 14.75 0.64
C ASN A 88 2.42 15.40 -0.29
N GLN A 89 3.61 14.83 -0.42
CA GLN A 89 4.56 15.22 -1.47
C GLN A 89 4.32 14.44 -2.76
N ILE A 90 4.06 13.15 -2.64
CA ILE A 90 3.82 12.26 -3.79
C ILE A 90 2.69 11.29 -3.44
N TRP A 91 1.67 11.25 -4.28
CA TRP A 91 0.67 10.18 -4.27
C TRP A 91 0.88 9.25 -5.45
N VAL A 92 0.64 7.97 -5.24
CA VAL A 92 0.68 6.93 -6.28
C VAL A 92 -0.69 6.28 -6.41
N SER A 93 -1.10 6.02 -7.65
CA SER A 93 -2.39 5.39 -7.94
C SER A 93 -2.23 4.14 -8.78
N ASP A 94 -3.07 3.16 -8.52
CA ASP A 94 -3.18 1.95 -9.31
C ASP A 94 -4.56 1.33 -9.15
N ILE A 95 -4.96 0.49 -10.11
CA ILE A 95 -6.24 -0.22 -10.11
C ILE A 95 -5.96 -1.72 -10.04
N THR A 96 -6.66 -2.38 -9.14
CA THR A 96 -6.61 -3.84 -9.06
C THR A 96 -8.00 -4.44 -9.16
N TYR A 97 -8.12 -5.69 -9.59
CA TYR A 97 -9.39 -6.40 -9.64
C TYR A 97 -9.57 -7.34 -8.46
N ILE A 98 -10.82 -7.53 -8.07
CA ILE A 98 -11.29 -8.43 -7.02
C ILE A 98 -12.32 -9.35 -7.66
N GLU A 99 -12.19 -10.64 -7.48
CA GLU A 99 -13.15 -11.62 -7.95
C GLU A 99 -14.26 -11.79 -6.91
N THR A 100 -15.51 -11.72 -7.35
CA THR A 100 -16.70 -12.01 -6.53
C THR A 100 -17.43 -13.21 -7.11
N VAL A 101 -18.17 -13.93 -6.26
CA VAL A 101 -18.86 -15.15 -6.67
C VAL A 101 -20.01 -14.85 -7.64
N ASN A 102 -20.82 -13.82 -7.34
CA ASN A 102 -22.04 -13.51 -8.07
C ASN A 102 -21.87 -12.44 -9.16
N ASP A 103 -21.04 -11.39 -8.90
CA ASP A 103 -20.93 -10.22 -9.77
C ASP A 103 -19.69 -10.26 -10.67
N GLY A 104 -18.86 -11.33 -10.59
CA GLY A 104 -17.63 -11.46 -11.36
C GLY A 104 -16.54 -10.51 -10.88
N PHE A 105 -15.83 -9.85 -11.80
CA PHE A 105 -14.74 -8.95 -11.43
C PHE A 105 -15.24 -7.56 -11.02
N MET A 106 -14.81 -7.12 -9.82
CA MET A 106 -14.91 -5.76 -9.35
C MET A 106 -13.53 -5.09 -9.41
N TYR A 107 -13.49 -3.78 -9.56
CA TYR A 107 -12.24 -3.02 -9.71
C TYR A 107 -12.06 -2.10 -8.51
N LEU A 108 -10.93 -2.24 -7.82
CA LEU A 108 -10.54 -1.38 -6.71
C LEU A 108 -9.53 -0.35 -7.18
N HIS A 109 -9.95 0.90 -7.17
CA HIS A 109 -9.13 2.08 -7.48
C HIS A 109 -8.53 2.60 -6.18
N LEU A 110 -7.21 2.76 -6.10
CA LEU A 110 -6.51 3.23 -4.90
C LEU A 110 -5.68 4.48 -5.20
N VAL A 111 -5.68 5.41 -4.25
CA VAL A 111 -4.74 6.53 -4.16
C VAL A 111 -3.99 6.39 -2.84
N THR A 112 -2.67 6.29 -2.91
CA THR A 112 -1.80 6.00 -1.77
C THR A 112 -0.73 7.07 -1.62
N ASP A 113 -0.51 7.58 -0.43
CA ASP A 113 0.62 8.45 -0.13
C ASP A 113 1.93 7.66 -0.20
N LEU A 114 2.90 8.17 -0.97
CA LEU A 114 4.16 7.46 -1.22
C LEU A 114 5.06 7.42 0.02
N TYR A 115 5.00 8.43 0.88
CA TYR A 115 5.80 8.50 2.10
C TYR A 115 5.27 7.54 3.17
N SER A 116 4.05 7.77 3.60
CA SER A 116 3.41 7.06 4.72
C SER A 116 2.80 5.69 4.34
N ARG A 117 2.63 5.40 3.06
CA ARG A 117 1.89 4.24 2.54
C ARG A 117 0.39 4.28 2.87
N LYS A 118 -0.12 5.39 3.41
CA LYS A 118 -1.52 5.56 3.77
C LYS A 118 -2.39 5.54 2.50
N ILE A 119 -3.45 4.76 2.53
CA ILE A 119 -4.49 4.82 1.50
C ILE A 119 -5.31 6.08 1.78
N MET A 120 -5.14 7.08 0.92
CA MET A 120 -5.78 8.38 1.01
C MET A 120 -7.19 8.38 0.45
N GLY A 121 -7.41 7.58 -0.61
CA GLY A 121 -8.72 7.45 -1.23
C GLY A 121 -8.85 6.12 -1.96
N TRP A 122 -10.09 5.65 -2.05
CA TRP A 122 -10.40 4.41 -2.75
C TRP A 122 -11.82 4.42 -3.31
N CYS A 123 -12.04 3.60 -4.32
CA CYS A 123 -13.37 3.35 -4.87
C CYS A 123 -13.43 1.91 -5.40
N LEU A 124 -14.48 1.18 -5.04
CA LEU A 124 -14.78 -0.12 -5.62
C LEU A 124 -15.87 0.05 -6.69
N SER A 125 -15.71 -0.60 -7.83
CA SER A 125 -16.61 -0.42 -8.97
C SER A 125 -16.78 -1.71 -9.80
N PRO A 126 -17.91 -1.87 -10.50
CA PRO A 126 -18.12 -3.01 -11.39
C PRO A 126 -17.39 -2.86 -12.73
N THR A 127 -16.88 -1.67 -13.05
CA THR A 127 -16.25 -1.37 -14.35
C THR A 127 -14.99 -0.52 -14.19
N LEU A 128 -14.16 -0.48 -15.23
CA LEU A 128 -12.94 0.34 -15.30
C LEU A 128 -13.20 1.79 -15.77
N HIS A 129 -14.42 2.30 -15.67
CA HIS A 129 -14.71 3.66 -16.08
C HIS A 129 -13.96 4.68 -15.23
N ALA A 130 -13.44 5.73 -15.88
CA ALA A 130 -12.61 6.77 -15.24
C ALA A 130 -13.34 7.54 -14.13
N GLU A 131 -14.67 7.54 -14.10
CA GLU A 131 -15.46 8.16 -13.03
C GLU A 131 -15.18 7.57 -11.64
N TYR A 132 -14.85 6.28 -11.56
CA TYR A 132 -14.53 5.62 -10.29
C TYR A 132 -13.11 5.94 -9.82
N THR A 133 -12.17 6.08 -10.76
CA THR A 133 -10.83 6.59 -10.46
C THR A 133 -10.92 8.04 -9.95
N LEU A 134 -11.82 8.84 -10.56
CA LEU A 134 -12.10 10.21 -10.12
C LEU A 134 -12.64 10.24 -8.68
N LYS A 135 -13.61 9.38 -8.32
CA LYS A 135 -14.16 9.27 -6.96
C LYS A 135 -13.08 8.92 -5.93
N ALA A 136 -12.15 8.02 -6.28
CA ALA A 136 -11.02 7.70 -5.40
C ALA A 136 -10.11 8.92 -5.18
N LEU A 137 -9.82 9.70 -6.23
CA LEU A 137 -9.04 10.94 -6.12
C LEU A 137 -9.76 12.01 -5.31
N GLU A 138 -11.05 12.23 -5.53
CA GLU A 138 -11.89 13.16 -4.74
C GLU A 138 -11.87 12.79 -3.25
N MET A 139 -11.97 11.52 -2.93
CA MET A 139 -11.83 11.04 -1.54
C MET A 139 -10.45 11.36 -0.98
N ALA A 140 -9.38 11.13 -1.74
CA ALA A 140 -8.01 11.41 -1.31
C ALA A 140 -7.81 12.91 -1.02
N ILE A 141 -8.30 13.78 -1.91
CA ILE A 141 -8.24 15.24 -1.73
C ILE A 141 -9.00 15.68 -0.46
N ARG A 142 -10.20 15.14 -0.23
CA ARG A 142 -10.96 15.44 0.99
C ARG A 142 -10.23 14.97 2.26
N ASN A 143 -9.67 13.76 2.23
CA ASN A 143 -9.00 13.18 3.39
C ASN A 143 -7.65 13.84 3.71
N ALA A 144 -7.02 14.49 2.75
CA ALA A 144 -5.80 15.27 3.00
C ALA A 144 -6.08 16.50 3.87
N GLY A 145 -7.22 17.18 3.68
CA GLY A 145 -7.65 18.31 4.50
C GLY A 145 -6.71 19.53 4.50
N CYS A 146 -5.79 19.61 3.52
CA CYS A 146 -4.76 20.65 3.41
C CYS A 146 -4.58 21.09 1.96
N CYS A 147 -3.77 22.14 1.74
CA CYS A 147 -3.37 22.58 0.41
C CYS A 147 -2.47 21.50 -0.24
N LEU A 148 -2.80 21.12 -1.48
CA LEU A 148 -2.10 20.10 -2.25
C LEU A 148 -1.25 20.70 -3.39
N THR A 149 -1.07 22.01 -3.41
CA THR A 149 -0.26 22.69 -4.44
C THR A 149 1.17 22.16 -4.43
N GLY A 150 1.61 21.64 -5.58
CA GLY A 150 2.93 21.04 -5.75
C GLY A 150 3.05 19.56 -5.40
N LEU A 151 2.00 18.93 -4.85
CA LEU A 151 1.93 17.47 -4.73
C LEU A 151 2.06 16.84 -6.12
N ILE A 152 2.83 15.76 -6.22
CA ILE A 152 2.94 14.98 -7.47
C ILE A 152 2.02 13.77 -7.38
N HIS A 153 1.06 13.66 -8.30
CA HIS A 153 0.27 12.46 -8.49
C HIS A 153 0.88 11.58 -9.58
N HIS A 154 1.29 10.38 -9.24
CA HIS A 154 1.93 9.43 -10.15
C HIS A 154 1.06 8.19 -10.38
N SER A 155 0.92 7.78 -11.64
CA SER A 155 0.17 6.60 -12.05
C SER A 155 0.84 5.88 -13.22
N ASP A 156 0.32 4.72 -13.60
CA ASP A 156 0.61 4.16 -14.89
C ASP A 156 -0.05 5.00 -16.01
N ARG A 157 0.13 4.56 -17.29
CA ARG A 157 -0.45 5.23 -18.45
C ARG A 157 -1.85 4.71 -18.80
N GLY A 158 -2.62 4.25 -17.82
CA GLY A 158 -4.00 3.81 -18.05
C GLY A 158 -4.89 4.96 -18.53
N CYS A 159 -5.82 4.69 -19.45
CA CYS A 159 -6.72 5.70 -20.01
C CYS A 159 -7.56 6.42 -18.94
N GLN A 160 -7.81 5.77 -17.80
CA GLN A 160 -8.52 6.34 -16.66
C GLN A 160 -7.81 7.58 -16.08
N TYR A 161 -6.46 7.54 -16.03
CA TYR A 161 -5.63 8.63 -15.51
C TYR A 161 -5.36 9.74 -16.54
N CYS A 162 -5.56 9.44 -17.83
CA CYS A 162 -5.38 10.38 -18.94
C CYS A 162 -6.67 11.11 -19.33
N CYS A 163 -7.83 10.74 -18.77
CA CYS A 163 -9.10 11.34 -19.13
C CYS A 163 -9.17 12.81 -18.66
N GLU A 164 -9.84 13.65 -19.46
CA GLU A 164 -9.91 15.09 -19.25
C GLU A 164 -10.43 15.48 -17.86
N ARG A 165 -11.48 14.81 -17.37
CA ARG A 165 -12.09 15.10 -16.05
C ARG A 165 -11.10 14.83 -14.90
N TYR A 166 -10.33 13.74 -15.00
CA TYR A 166 -9.32 13.39 -14.00
C TYR A 166 -8.16 14.39 -14.01
N VAL A 167 -7.66 14.70 -15.19
CA VAL A 167 -6.58 15.70 -15.40
C VAL A 167 -7.02 17.09 -14.93
N SER A 168 -8.25 17.50 -15.21
CA SER A 168 -8.81 18.79 -14.80
C SER A 168 -8.91 18.90 -13.28
N LEU A 169 -9.32 17.84 -12.59
CA LEU A 169 -9.36 17.83 -11.13
C LEU A 169 -7.97 17.96 -10.52
N LEU A 170 -6.96 17.23 -11.03
CA LEU A 170 -5.58 17.35 -10.58
C LEU A 170 -5.06 18.79 -10.74
N LYS A 171 -5.24 19.37 -11.94
CA LYS A 171 -4.79 20.74 -12.24
C LYS A 171 -5.50 21.79 -11.39
N SER A 172 -6.82 21.70 -11.20
CA SER A 172 -7.58 22.65 -10.38
C SER A 172 -7.22 22.56 -8.89
N SER A 173 -6.70 21.40 -8.45
CA SER A 173 -6.18 21.21 -7.09
C SER A 173 -4.71 21.60 -6.93
N GLY A 174 -4.05 22.10 -7.99
CA GLY A 174 -2.62 22.43 -7.97
C GLY A 174 -1.68 21.22 -7.94
N ILE A 175 -2.19 20.03 -8.28
CA ILE A 175 -1.45 18.77 -8.24
C ILE A 175 -0.73 18.56 -9.58
N LEU A 176 0.56 18.24 -9.51
CA LEU A 176 1.40 17.92 -10.66
C LEU A 176 1.15 16.49 -11.13
N ILE A 177 1.13 16.28 -12.45
CA ILE A 177 0.81 14.98 -13.03
C ILE A 177 2.11 14.30 -13.47
N SER A 178 2.26 13.05 -13.04
CA SER A 178 3.40 12.20 -13.37
C SER A 178 2.92 10.82 -13.82
N MET A 179 3.57 10.23 -14.81
CA MET A 179 3.23 8.87 -15.30
C MET A 179 4.49 8.04 -15.53
N THR A 180 4.35 6.72 -15.42
CA THR A 180 5.42 5.79 -15.79
C THR A 180 5.87 6.03 -17.24
N GLN A 181 7.17 5.93 -17.51
CA GLN A 181 7.70 6.10 -18.88
C GLN A 181 7.94 4.80 -19.59
N SER A 182 8.45 3.83 -18.87
CA SER A 182 8.68 2.48 -19.36
C SER A 182 7.64 1.50 -18.79
N GLY A 183 7.55 0.31 -19.35
CA GLY A 183 6.79 -0.77 -18.74
C GLY A 183 7.48 -1.39 -17.52
N ASP A 184 8.45 -0.69 -16.90
CA ASP A 184 9.17 -1.18 -15.72
C ASP A 184 8.25 -1.15 -14.50
N PRO A 185 7.95 -2.32 -13.88
CA PRO A 185 7.16 -2.39 -12.65
C PRO A 185 7.74 -1.58 -11.49
N LEU A 186 9.02 -1.24 -11.51
CA LEU A 186 9.67 -0.45 -10.46
C LEU A 186 9.19 1.00 -10.43
N GLU A 187 8.69 1.54 -11.55
CA GLU A 187 8.20 2.91 -11.62
C GLU A 187 6.92 3.15 -10.80
N ASN A 188 6.07 2.12 -10.56
CA ASN A 188 4.89 2.21 -9.70
C ASN A 188 4.88 1.15 -8.58
N ALA A 189 6.06 0.70 -8.15
CA ALA A 189 6.22 -0.43 -7.24
C ALA A 189 5.48 -0.29 -5.90
N VAL A 190 5.26 0.93 -5.41
CA VAL A 190 4.56 1.16 -4.15
C VAL A 190 3.07 0.92 -4.30
N ALA A 191 2.43 1.45 -5.33
CA ALA A 191 1.01 1.22 -5.57
C ALA A 191 0.73 -0.28 -5.83
N GLU A 192 1.56 -0.94 -6.67
CA GLU A 192 1.49 -2.38 -6.88
C GLU A 192 1.67 -3.18 -5.57
N ARG A 193 2.57 -2.71 -4.70
CA ARG A 193 2.81 -3.36 -3.40
C ARG A 193 1.61 -3.23 -2.47
N VAL A 194 0.96 -2.08 -2.41
CA VAL A 194 -0.26 -1.86 -1.59
C VAL A 194 -1.38 -2.75 -2.09
N ASN A 195 -1.64 -2.76 -3.39
CA ASN A 195 -2.59 -3.67 -4.03
C ASN A 195 -2.30 -5.14 -3.70
N GLY A 196 -1.03 -5.53 -3.81
CA GLY A 196 -0.59 -6.89 -3.50
C GLY A 196 -0.78 -7.25 -2.01
N ILE A 197 -0.65 -6.30 -1.09
CA ILE A 197 -0.91 -6.52 0.34
C ILE A 197 -2.39 -6.77 0.58
N ILE A 198 -3.27 -5.89 0.08
CA ILE A 198 -4.71 -6.02 0.22
C ILE A 198 -5.21 -7.35 -0.34
N LYS A 199 -4.78 -7.71 -1.53
CA LYS A 199 -5.16 -8.99 -2.17
C LYS A 199 -4.66 -10.20 -1.41
N ASN A 200 -3.36 -10.24 -1.08
CA ASN A 200 -2.74 -11.45 -0.55
C ASN A 200 -2.94 -11.65 0.96
N GLU A 201 -3.12 -10.57 1.72
CA GLU A 201 -3.29 -10.70 3.18
C GLU A 201 -4.78 -10.89 3.56
N TRP A 202 -5.74 -10.46 2.68
CA TRP A 202 -7.18 -10.58 2.92
C TRP A 202 -7.93 -11.25 1.76
N LEU A 203 -8.14 -10.55 0.66
CA LEU A 203 -9.16 -10.87 -0.35
C LEU A 203 -9.01 -12.23 -1.06
N MET A 204 -7.79 -12.70 -1.29
CA MET A 204 -7.58 -13.99 -1.98
C MET A 204 -7.95 -15.23 -1.15
N HIS A 205 -8.41 -15.06 0.06
CA HIS A 205 -8.70 -16.14 1.00
C HIS A 205 -10.09 -16.03 1.60
N GLU A 206 -10.87 -15.08 1.12
CA GLU A 206 -12.25 -14.83 1.50
C GLU A 206 -13.13 -15.04 0.25
N ASP A 207 -14.20 -15.81 0.40
CA ASP A 207 -15.22 -15.95 -0.65
C ASP A 207 -16.14 -14.73 -0.60
N ILE A 208 -15.79 -13.73 -1.39
CA ILE A 208 -16.58 -12.49 -1.48
C ILE A 208 -17.76 -12.74 -2.40
N ILE A 209 -18.97 -12.74 -1.84
CA ILE A 209 -20.16 -13.18 -2.55
C ILE A 209 -20.58 -12.16 -3.62
N ASP A 210 -20.67 -10.88 -3.27
CA ASP A 210 -21.15 -9.81 -4.16
C ASP A 210 -20.44 -8.48 -3.92
N GLY A 211 -20.74 -7.47 -4.74
CA GLY A 211 -20.15 -6.15 -4.65
C GLY A 211 -20.49 -5.39 -3.38
N ASN A 212 -21.64 -5.64 -2.75
CA ASN A 212 -22.02 -4.96 -1.49
C ASN A 212 -21.18 -5.50 -0.32
N ILE A 213 -20.97 -6.81 -0.28
CA ILE A 213 -20.09 -7.47 0.69
C ILE A 213 -18.64 -7.02 0.44
N ALA A 214 -18.21 -6.98 -0.82
CA ALA A 214 -16.90 -6.47 -1.20
C ALA A 214 -16.68 -5.04 -0.71
N LEU A 215 -17.66 -4.15 -0.88
CA LEU A 215 -17.57 -2.74 -0.47
C LEU A 215 -17.36 -2.61 1.05
N LYS A 216 -18.15 -3.31 1.85
CA LYS A 216 -17.99 -3.33 3.31
C LYS A 216 -16.62 -3.86 3.70
N ARG A 217 -16.23 -4.99 3.11
CA ARG A 217 -14.96 -5.64 3.43
C ARG A 217 -13.76 -4.78 3.08
N ILE A 218 -13.78 -4.10 1.93
CA ILE A 218 -12.71 -3.16 1.54
C ILE A 218 -12.64 -1.99 2.53
N SER A 219 -13.77 -1.46 2.98
CA SER A 219 -13.79 -0.39 3.98
C SER A 219 -13.10 -0.81 5.28
N GLU A 220 -13.41 -2.01 5.79
CA GLU A 220 -12.77 -2.60 6.97
C GLU A 220 -11.27 -2.82 6.75
N ILE A 221 -10.89 -3.42 5.60
CA ILE A 221 -9.51 -3.69 5.25
C ILE A 221 -8.70 -2.39 5.17
N VAL A 222 -9.22 -1.34 4.54
CA VAL A 222 -8.54 -0.04 4.45
C VAL A 222 -8.35 0.57 5.83
N ASN A 223 -9.36 0.47 6.71
CA ASN A 223 -9.24 0.94 8.09
C ASN A 223 -8.14 0.16 8.86
N ILE A 224 -8.15 -1.17 8.80
CA ILE A 224 -7.14 -2.02 9.45
C ILE A 224 -5.74 -1.73 8.86
N TYR A 225 -5.65 -1.61 7.52
CA TYR A 225 -4.41 -1.32 6.82
C TYR A 225 -3.79 0.02 7.26
N ASN A 226 -4.60 1.07 7.36
CA ASN A 226 -4.12 2.40 7.73
C ASN A 226 -3.80 2.52 9.22
N ASN A 227 -4.63 1.96 10.11
CA ASN A 227 -4.58 2.26 11.54
C ASN A 227 -3.92 1.18 12.41
N ILE A 228 -3.93 -0.09 11.97
CA ILE A 228 -3.52 -1.21 12.82
C ILE A 228 -2.30 -1.92 12.24
N ARG A 229 -2.21 -2.06 10.91
CA ARG A 229 -1.19 -2.87 10.27
C ARG A 229 0.18 -2.18 10.23
N PRO A 230 1.22 -2.74 10.88
CA PRO A 230 2.55 -2.16 10.84
C PRO A 230 3.26 -2.45 9.50
N HIS A 231 4.12 -1.53 9.07
CA HIS A 231 4.90 -1.65 7.86
C HIS A 231 6.41 -1.67 8.16
N ALA A 232 7.10 -2.72 7.72
CA ALA A 232 8.55 -2.82 7.92
C ALA A 232 9.35 -1.74 7.16
N SER A 233 8.80 -1.17 6.09
CA SER A 233 9.39 -0.03 5.38
C SER A 233 9.19 1.32 6.06
N LEU A 234 8.40 1.37 7.11
CA LEU A 234 8.06 2.54 7.92
C LEU A 234 8.54 2.38 9.37
N ASN A 235 9.60 1.63 9.60
CA ASN A 235 10.07 1.30 10.95
C ASN A 235 9.00 0.65 11.85
N TYR A 236 8.11 -0.16 11.27
CA TYR A 236 6.93 -0.76 11.88
C TYR A 236 5.84 0.22 12.34
N LEU A 237 5.90 1.48 11.97
CA LEU A 237 4.75 2.39 12.12
C LEU A 237 3.58 1.90 11.27
N THR A 238 2.38 2.26 11.69
CA THR A 238 1.18 2.17 10.84
C THR A 238 1.22 3.29 9.79
N PRO A 239 0.53 3.16 8.65
CA PRO A 239 0.41 4.24 7.68
C PRO A 239 -0.13 5.54 8.28
N GLU A 240 -1.10 5.47 9.20
CA GLU A 240 -1.65 6.64 9.90
C GLU A 240 -0.61 7.32 10.77
N SER A 241 0.14 6.55 11.58
CA SER A 241 1.21 7.11 12.41
C SER A 241 2.34 7.70 11.55
N ALA A 242 2.73 7.02 10.47
CA ALA A 242 3.75 7.53 9.56
C ALA A 242 3.31 8.79 8.81
N TYR A 243 1.99 9.00 8.62
CA TYR A 243 1.46 10.17 7.91
C TYR A 243 1.74 11.49 8.64
N THR A 244 1.92 11.46 9.94
CA THR A 244 2.26 12.63 10.77
C THR A 244 3.76 12.84 10.97
N GLU A 245 4.59 11.88 10.52
CA GLU A 245 6.04 11.96 10.63
C GLU A 245 6.66 12.83 9.53
N ASN A 246 7.91 13.27 9.78
CA ASN A 246 8.72 14.02 8.82
C ASN A 246 10.16 13.49 8.81
N GLY A 247 10.86 13.70 7.70
CA GLY A 247 12.23 13.24 7.51
C GLY A 247 12.31 11.86 6.88
N ILE A 248 13.49 11.26 6.87
CA ILE A 248 13.73 9.95 6.25
C ILE A 248 13.33 8.85 7.22
N LEU A 249 12.34 8.05 6.86
CA LEU A 249 11.94 6.89 7.66
C LEU A 249 12.92 5.73 7.46
N GLU A 250 13.46 5.23 8.56
CA GLU A 250 14.36 4.08 8.54
C GLU A 250 13.63 2.80 8.11
N ARG A 251 14.26 2.05 7.22
CA ARG A 251 13.78 0.74 6.79
C ARG A 251 14.37 -0.36 7.66
N LYS A 252 13.55 -1.22 8.25
CA LYS A 252 13.99 -2.38 9.06
C LYS A 252 14.43 -3.59 8.23
N TRP A 253 14.72 -3.43 6.96
CA TRP A 253 15.26 -4.50 6.11
C TRP A 253 16.36 -3.97 5.19
N LYS A 254 17.43 -4.76 5.06
CA LYS A 254 18.49 -4.48 4.08
C LYS A 254 18.14 -5.18 2.76
N ASN A 255 18.30 -4.49 1.66
CA ASN A 255 18.15 -5.09 0.34
C ASN A 255 19.31 -6.10 0.13
N ARG A 256 19.02 -7.40 0.00
CA ARG A 256 20.05 -8.44 -0.19
C ARG A 256 20.74 -8.37 -1.55
N TYR A 257 20.12 -7.69 -2.52
CA TYR A 257 20.69 -7.44 -3.84
C TYR A 257 21.15 -5.99 -3.91
N GLY A 258 22.15 -5.66 -3.07
CA GLY A 258 22.69 -4.30 -2.98
C GLY A 258 23.24 -3.81 -4.33
N ARG A 259 22.47 -3.00 -5.05
CA ARG A 259 23.05 -1.79 -5.61
C ARG A 259 22.88 -0.76 -4.49
N MET A 260 23.96 -0.48 -3.78
CA MET A 260 24.12 0.74 -3.02
C MET A 260 23.89 1.87 -4.03
N CYS A 261 22.74 2.52 -3.97
CA CYS A 261 22.67 3.87 -4.47
C CYS A 261 23.58 4.66 -3.53
N ASP A 262 24.76 5.01 -4.03
CA ASP A 262 25.73 5.91 -3.39
C ASP A 262 25.09 7.29 -3.19
N ASN A 263 24.17 7.41 -2.24
CA ASN A 263 23.54 8.68 -1.86
C ASN A 263 24.38 9.50 -0.86
N GLU A 264 25.58 9.01 -0.47
CA GLU A 264 26.50 9.82 0.34
C GLU A 264 27.35 10.80 -0.51
N LYS A 265 27.36 10.68 -1.84
CA LYS A 265 28.15 11.58 -2.71
C LYS A 265 27.39 12.80 -3.22
N MET A 266 26.08 12.92 -3.03
CA MET A 266 25.31 14.07 -3.54
C MET A 266 25.06 15.18 -2.52
N ILE A 267 25.36 14.99 -1.25
CA ILE A 267 25.18 16.05 -0.22
C ILE A 267 26.39 16.99 -0.16
N THR A 268 27.56 16.63 -0.72
CA THR A 268 28.79 17.44 -0.64
C THR A 268 28.99 18.37 -1.85
N SER A 269 28.12 18.39 -2.84
CA SER A 269 28.27 19.23 -4.05
C SER A 269 27.29 20.40 -4.16
N LEU A 270 26.51 20.69 -3.13
CA LEU A 270 25.58 21.84 -3.07
C LEU A 270 25.97 22.90 -2.02
N THR A 271 27.20 22.82 -1.50
CA THR A 271 27.81 23.89 -0.69
C THR A 271 29.14 24.31 -1.33
N LEU A 272 29.05 25.05 -2.41
CA LEU A 272 30.06 26.04 -2.87
C LEU A 272 29.36 27.03 -3.79
#